data_98c8539ec778597ba5f98324b959540a
#
_entry.id   98c8539ec778597ba5f98324b959540a
#
_cell.length_a   1.000
_cell.length_b   1.000
_cell.length_c   1.000
_cell.angle_alpha   90.00
_cell.angle_beta   90.00
_cell.angle_gamma   90.00
#
_symmetry.space_group_name_H-M   'P 1'
#
loop_
_entity.id
_entity.type
_entity.pdbx_description
1 polymer ?
#
loop_
_entity_poly.entity_id
_entity_poly.type
_entity_poly.pdbx_seq_one_letter_code
_entity_poly.pdbx_strand_id
1 'polypeptide(L)'
;MFTSHFSASAVTAAAILSTFANGLPTSLVSKVKRGDSLKFNFGSEKIRGVNTGGWFVLEPWITPSIFEATPSNVVDEYTFCQTLGKTEAESRLQQHWSTWITESDFAEMASIGLNFVRIPIGYWSVSPLPGDPYVQGAYEYLGEALNWAQSNNLMVMIDLHGAPGSQNGFDNSGRRGPIDWTQGNTIAQTHTALNKIRDDYASHPAVAAIELVNEPLGPDLDMDTVRQFYMDGWGDLEDSHVAITFHDAFEGVNSWNDWGSGMWALMEDTHHYEVFDSGSLQMSLSEHISTACSFGASMATNNKWTVAGEWTGAMTDCAQWLNGRGVGARYDGTYNYNGESSSYIGSCDGKYSGTVAGLSQADHNNIKSFINAQMQAFEDAAGWIFWCWKNEAAPEWHFQNLTAAGMVPQPLSSANGCSS
;
A
#
# COMPACT_ATOMS: atom_id res chain seq x y z
N MET A 1 -37.17 54.64 -30.69
CA MET A 1 -37.82 55.82 -30.08
C MET A 1 -37.59 55.74 -28.57
N PHE A 2 -37.11 56.82 -28.08
CA PHE A 2 -36.83 57.25 -26.68
C PHE A 2 -35.54 56.76 -26.03
N THR A 3 -34.62 57.61 -26.20
CA THR A 3 -33.45 58.03 -25.44
C THR A 3 -33.85 58.63 -24.08
N SER A 4 -33.02 58.52 -23.08
CA SER A 4 -32.52 59.58 -22.16
C SER A 4 -31.80 58.95 -21.00
N HIS A 5 -30.54 59.18 -20.82
CA HIS A 5 -29.76 60.27 -20.21
C HIS A 5 -29.42 60.02 -18.75
N PHE A 6 -28.15 59.75 -18.53
CA PHE A 6 -27.18 60.29 -17.57
C PHE A 6 -27.66 60.84 -16.21
N SER A 7 -27.08 60.36 -15.16
CA SER A 7 -26.38 61.26 -14.22
C SER A 7 -25.30 60.54 -13.42
N ALA A 8 -24.06 61.00 -13.53
CA ALA A 8 -22.94 60.64 -12.72
C ALA A 8 -23.00 61.41 -11.40
N SER A 9 -22.83 60.73 -10.29
CA SER A 9 -22.51 61.37 -9.01
C SER A 9 -21.23 60.72 -8.46
N ALA A 10 -20.17 61.48 -8.55
CA ALA A 10 -18.91 61.18 -7.87
C ALA A 10 -19.10 61.33 -6.34
N VAL A 11 -18.92 60.29 -5.60
CA VAL A 11 -18.74 60.33 -4.17
C VAL A 11 -17.30 59.95 -3.85
N THR A 12 -16.55 60.95 -3.46
CA THR A 12 -15.20 60.82 -2.87
C THR A 12 -15.32 60.09 -1.54
N ALA A 13 -14.84 58.85 -1.47
CA ALA A 13 -14.68 58.16 -0.20
C ALA A 13 -13.20 58.19 0.21
N ALA A 14 -12.95 58.87 1.32
CA ALA A 14 -11.65 58.95 1.95
C ALA A 14 -11.17 57.58 2.39
N ALA A 15 -9.93 57.22 2.01
CA ALA A 15 -9.23 56.06 2.48
C ALA A 15 -8.91 56.20 3.98
N ILE A 16 -9.54 55.37 4.80
CA ILE A 16 -9.07 55.08 6.15
C ILE A 16 -8.21 53.82 6.04
N LEU A 17 -6.90 53.99 6.01
CA LEU A 17 -5.94 52.91 6.26
C LEU A 17 -6.01 52.57 7.76
N SER A 18 -6.79 51.58 8.13
CA SER A 18 -6.62 50.88 9.38
C SER A 18 -5.65 49.72 9.17
N THR A 19 -4.42 49.92 9.63
CA THR A 19 -3.40 48.87 9.78
C THR A 19 -3.87 47.86 10.81
N PHE A 20 -4.49 46.78 10.37
CA PHE A 20 -4.56 45.57 11.17
C PHE A 20 -3.28 44.76 10.94
N ALA A 21 -2.25 45.09 11.69
CA ALA A 21 -1.18 44.20 12.00
C ALA A 21 -1.68 43.17 13.00
N ASN A 22 -2.45 42.19 12.54
CA ASN A 22 -2.65 40.97 13.30
C ASN A 22 -1.47 40.07 12.98
N GLY A 23 -0.49 40.10 13.88
CA GLY A 23 0.59 39.14 13.92
C GLY A 23 -0.02 37.73 14.01
N LEU A 24 0.25 36.92 13.02
CA LEU A 24 0.16 35.46 13.14
C LEU A 24 0.95 35.07 14.40
N PRO A 25 0.44 34.16 15.23
CA PRO A 25 1.17 33.74 16.41
C PRO A 25 2.51 33.15 16.00
N THR A 26 3.58 33.84 16.33
CA THR A 26 4.98 33.46 16.11
C THR A 26 5.39 32.20 16.89
N SER A 27 4.44 31.40 17.38
CA SER A 27 4.69 30.19 18.16
C SER A 27 4.69 28.88 17.36
N LEU A 28 4.40 28.92 16.06
CA LEU A 28 4.39 27.70 15.22
C LEU A 28 5.72 27.42 14.49
N VAL A 29 6.69 28.32 14.54
CA VAL A 29 7.96 28.14 13.80
C VAL A 29 9.11 27.62 14.67
N SER A 30 8.93 27.40 15.97
CA SER A 30 10.05 27.14 16.90
C SER A 30 10.08 25.76 17.55
N LYS A 31 9.34 24.76 17.08
CA LYS A 31 9.38 23.40 17.66
C LYS A 31 10.10 22.35 16.82
N VAL A 32 10.63 22.67 15.67
CA VAL A 32 11.52 21.74 14.99
C VAL A 32 12.89 21.81 15.66
N LYS A 33 13.13 20.99 16.65
CA LYS A 33 14.48 20.63 17.04
C LYS A 33 15.08 19.83 15.88
N ARG A 34 15.82 20.51 15.01
CA ARG A 34 16.71 19.92 14.02
C ARG A 34 17.78 19.07 14.75
N GLY A 35 17.44 17.87 15.20
CA GLY A 35 18.37 17.08 16.00
C GLY A 35 18.04 15.61 16.11
N ASP A 36 16.78 15.24 15.95
CA ASP A 36 16.40 13.84 16.09
C ASP A 36 16.21 13.24 14.69
N SER A 37 17.16 12.40 14.30
CA SER A 37 17.17 11.73 12.98
C SER A 37 16.08 10.67 12.90
N LEU A 38 15.48 10.50 11.72
CA LEU A 38 14.70 9.31 11.39
C LEU A 38 15.57 8.05 11.57
N LYS A 39 14.94 6.93 11.88
CA LYS A 39 15.63 5.64 12.13
C LYS A 39 16.19 5.01 10.85
N PHE A 40 15.71 5.43 9.69
CA PHE A 40 16.24 5.07 8.37
C PHE A 40 16.56 6.34 7.58
N ASN A 41 17.66 6.31 6.83
CA ASN A 41 18.09 7.48 6.06
C ASN A 41 17.51 7.47 4.65
N PHE A 42 16.24 7.80 4.51
CA PHE A 42 15.50 7.82 3.24
C PHE A 42 16.14 8.73 2.17
N GLY A 43 17.00 9.65 2.56
CA GLY A 43 17.72 10.54 1.63
C GLY A 43 18.96 9.92 0.99
N SER A 44 19.51 8.83 1.52
CA SER A 44 20.76 8.22 1.04
C SER A 44 20.73 6.69 0.96
N GLU A 45 19.84 6.04 1.66
CA GLU A 45 19.67 4.59 1.62
C GLU A 45 18.40 4.25 0.82
N LYS A 46 18.50 3.21 -0.02
CA LYS A 46 17.36 2.72 -0.78
C LYS A 46 16.60 1.69 0.03
N ILE A 47 15.28 1.83 0.06
CA ILE A 47 14.37 0.79 0.56
C ILE A 47 14.45 -0.39 -0.40
N ARG A 48 14.73 -1.58 0.14
CA ARG A 48 14.66 -2.87 -0.54
C ARG A 48 13.86 -3.79 0.34
N GLY A 49 12.57 -3.90 0.07
CA GLY A 49 11.64 -4.52 1.00
C GLY A 49 10.72 -5.55 0.39
N VAL A 50 9.98 -6.19 1.28
CA VAL A 50 8.84 -7.06 0.97
C VAL A 50 7.66 -6.76 1.87
N ASN A 51 6.46 -7.02 1.36
CA ASN A 51 5.23 -7.00 2.14
C ASN A 51 4.97 -8.36 2.79
N THR A 52 4.49 -8.38 4.03
CA THR A 52 3.96 -9.59 4.67
C THR A 52 2.46 -9.73 4.40
N GLY A 53 2.10 -9.75 3.11
CA GLY A 53 0.72 -9.84 2.66
C GLY A 53 0.00 -11.10 3.16
N GLY A 54 -1.31 -11.00 3.35
CA GLY A 54 -2.15 -12.11 3.79
C GLY A 54 -1.91 -12.55 5.23
N TRP A 55 -1.09 -11.85 6.03
CA TRP A 55 -0.77 -12.25 7.40
C TRP A 55 -1.80 -11.73 8.43
N PHE A 56 -1.85 -10.40 8.62
CA PHE A 56 -2.78 -9.77 9.58
C PHE A 56 -4.03 -9.20 8.93
N VAL A 57 -4.08 -9.23 7.61
CA VAL A 57 -5.26 -9.00 6.79
C VAL A 57 -5.36 -10.19 5.83
N LEU A 58 -6.43 -10.95 5.90
CA LEU A 58 -6.60 -12.11 5.02
C LEU A 58 -6.95 -11.68 3.59
N GLU A 59 -6.26 -12.30 2.63
CA GLU A 59 -6.56 -12.16 1.22
C GLU A 59 -6.73 -13.55 0.57
N PRO A 60 -7.89 -13.82 -0.05
CA PRO A 60 -8.21 -15.15 -0.59
C PRO A 60 -7.19 -15.69 -1.59
N TRP A 61 -6.53 -14.84 -2.36
CA TRP A 61 -5.56 -15.24 -3.36
C TRP A 61 -4.16 -15.55 -2.77
N ILE A 62 -3.81 -14.96 -1.61
CA ILE A 62 -2.53 -15.22 -0.92
C ILE A 62 -2.60 -16.55 -0.17
N THR A 63 -3.71 -16.78 0.55
CA THR A 63 -3.93 -17.96 1.39
C THR A 63 -5.24 -18.68 1.02
N PRO A 64 -5.37 -19.17 -0.24
CA PRO A 64 -6.61 -19.80 -0.71
C PRO A 64 -7.06 -20.96 0.17
N SER A 65 -6.17 -21.73 0.77
CA SER A 65 -6.52 -22.89 1.60
C SER A 65 -7.44 -22.52 2.79
N ILE A 66 -7.29 -21.33 3.36
CA ILE A 66 -8.14 -20.82 4.46
C ILE A 66 -9.58 -20.64 3.96
N PHE A 67 -9.74 -20.15 2.73
CA PHE A 67 -11.03 -19.81 2.14
C PHE A 67 -11.69 -21.01 1.44
N GLU A 68 -10.93 -21.94 0.87
CA GLU A 68 -11.46 -23.15 0.23
C GLU A 68 -12.30 -24.01 1.20
N ALA A 69 -11.94 -24.00 2.49
CA ALA A 69 -12.67 -24.68 3.55
C ALA A 69 -13.93 -23.92 4.05
N THR A 70 -14.35 -22.86 3.35
CA THR A 70 -15.49 -22.02 3.68
C THR A 70 -16.53 -21.94 2.56
N PRO A 71 -17.79 -21.60 2.83
CA PRO A 71 -18.79 -21.32 1.80
C PRO A 71 -18.31 -20.25 0.78
N SER A 72 -18.79 -20.33 -0.45
CA SER A 72 -18.33 -19.46 -1.54
C SER A 72 -18.62 -17.95 -1.35
N ASN A 73 -19.52 -17.60 -0.45
CA ASN A 73 -19.83 -16.22 -0.08
C ASN A 73 -18.86 -15.61 0.97
N VAL A 74 -17.93 -16.41 1.47
CA VAL A 74 -16.81 -15.91 2.30
C VAL A 74 -15.71 -15.42 1.37
N VAL A 75 -15.56 -14.11 1.26
CA VAL A 75 -14.75 -13.47 0.21
C VAL A 75 -13.66 -12.54 0.78
N ASP A 76 -13.66 -12.33 2.10
CA ASP A 76 -12.75 -11.45 2.84
C ASP A 76 -12.73 -11.84 4.33
N GLU A 77 -11.92 -11.17 5.13
CA GLU A 77 -11.81 -11.46 6.57
C GLU A 77 -13.10 -11.12 7.35
N TYR A 78 -13.84 -10.07 6.92
CA TYR A 78 -15.12 -9.73 7.53
C TYR A 78 -16.11 -10.88 7.40
N THR A 79 -16.34 -11.36 6.18
CA THR A 79 -17.26 -12.47 5.90
C THR A 79 -16.77 -13.79 6.47
N PHE A 80 -15.45 -13.98 6.56
CA PHE A 80 -14.83 -15.13 7.22
C PHE A 80 -15.22 -15.16 8.72
N CYS A 81 -14.97 -14.08 9.44
CA CYS A 81 -15.30 -13.98 10.86
C CYS A 81 -16.82 -14.05 11.12
N GLN A 82 -17.61 -13.37 10.27
CA GLN A 82 -19.07 -13.37 10.37
C GLN A 82 -19.66 -14.77 10.16
N THR A 83 -19.17 -15.51 9.17
CA THR A 83 -19.74 -16.82 8.80
C THR A 83 -19.33 -17.92 9.76
N LEU A 84 -18.07 -17.94 10.19
CA LEU A 84 -17.56 -18.97 11.10
C LEU A 84 -17.94 -18.70 12.56
N GLY A 85 -18.22 -17.45 12.90
CA GLY A 85 -18.42 -17.03 14.27
C GLY A 85 -17.13 -16.98 15.08
N LYS A 86 -17.16 -16.27 16.21
CA LYS A 86 -15.97 -15.87 16.96
C LYS A 86 -15.02 -17.05 17.27
N THR A 87 -15.53 -18.12 17.82
CA THR A 87 -14.68 -19.24 18.34
C THR A 87 -13.91 -19.95 17.23
N GLU A 88 -14.58 -20.27 16.11
CA GLU A 88 -13.94 -20.98 15.00
C GLU A 88 -12.99 -20.04 14.23
N ALA A 89 -13.42 -18.80 13.97
CA ALA A 89 -12.58 -17.80 13.31
C ALA A 89 -11.32 -17.52 14.14
N GLU A 90 -11.45 -17.31 15.45
CA GLU A 90 -10.33 -17.07 16.35
C GLU A 90 -9.33 -18.24 16.33
N SER A 91 -9.81 -19.48 16.40
CA SER A 91 -8.96 -20.66 16.36
C SER A 91 -8.15 -20.75 15.08
N ARG A 92 -8.78 -20.51 13.92
CA ARG A 92 -8.09 -20.57 12.61
C ARG A 92 -7.13 -19.40 12.42
N LEU A 93 -7.52 -18.19 12.80
CA LEU A 93 -6.69 -17.01 12.65
C LEU A 93 -5.48 -17.04 13.59
N GLN A 94 -5.63 -17.48 14.84
CA GLN A 94 -4.47 -17.67 15.73
C GLN A 94 -3.48 -18.69 15.19
N GLN A 95 -3.96 -19.80 14.63
CA GLN A 95 -3.08 -20.75 13.96
C GLN A 95 -2.38 -20.09 12.76
N HIS A 96 -3.10 -19.34 11.94
CA HIS A 96 -2.54 -18.63 10.79
C HIS A 96 -1.49 -17.60 11.25
N TRP A 97 -1.82 -16.69 12.15
CA TRP A 97 -0.91 -15.65 12.61
C TRP A 97 0.39 -16.22 13.21
N SER A 98 0.30 -17.34 13.93
CA SER A 98 1.47 -17.97 14.57
C SER A 98 2.33 -18.79 13.63
N THR A 99 1.87 -19.12 12.42
CA THR A 99 2.60 -20.04 11.52
C THR A 99 2.85 -19.49 10.12
N TRP A 100 2.10 -18.47 9.67
CA TRP A 100 2.23 -17.95 8.31
C TRP A 100 3.54 -17.20 8.10
N ILE A 101 3.84 -16.22 8.91
CA ILE A 101 5.13 -15.53 8.95
C ILE A 101 5.77 -15.80 10.32
N THR A 102 7.06 -16.08 10.33
CA THR A 102 7.80 -16.48 11.52
C THR A 102 9.14 -15.74 11.63
N GLU A 103 9.83 -15.83 12.77
CA GLU A 103 11.15 -15.25 12.95
C GLU A 103 12.16 -15.72 11.88
N SER A 104 12.05 -17.00 11.43
CA SER A 104 12.92 -17.52 10.36
C SER A 104 12.69 -16.83 9.01
N ASP A 105 11.46 -16.37 8.72
CA ASP A 105 11.21 -15.57 7.52
C ASP A 105 11.96 -14.23 7.59
N PHE A 106 11.94 -13.54 8.74
CA PHE A 106 12.69 -12.29 8.93
C PHE A 106 14.22 -12.50 8.81
N ALA A 107 14.74 -13.59 9.37
CA ALA A 107 16.15 -13.94 9.21
C ALA A 107 16.52 -14.21 7.74
N GLU A 108 15.65 -14.89 6.99
CA GLU A 108 15.85 -15.14 5.56
C GLU A 108 15.77 -13.84 4.75
N MET A 109 14.78 -12.96 4.99
CA MET A 109 14.67 -11.64 4.38
C MET A 109 15.99 -10.86 4.52
N ALA A 110 16.55 -10.79 5.72
CA ALA A 110 17.82 -10.12 5.98
C ALA A 110 18.99 -10.79 5.25
N SER A 111 19.04 -12.14 5.22
CA SER A 111 20.12 -12.91 4.62
C SER A 111 20.24 -12.71 3.11
N ILE A 112 19.15 -12.42 2.42
CA ILE A 112 19.13 -12.14 0.97
C ILE A 112 19.31 -10.65 0.65
N GLY A 113 19.56 -9.80 1.66
CA GLY A 113 19.91 -8.39 1.48
C GLY A 113 18.73 -7.42 1.51
N LEU A 114 17.53 -7.85 1.92
CA LEU A 114 16.45 -6.94 2.24
C LEU A 114 16.81 -6.11 3.48
N ASN A 115 16.32 -4.88 3.54
CA ASN A 115 16.52 -3.97 4.67
C ASN A 115 15.19 -3.41 5.21
N PHE A 116 14.07 -3.76 4.58
CA PHE A 116 12.77 -3.19 4.91
C PHE A 116 11.64 -4.22 4.82
N VAL A 117 10.64 -4.11 5.69
CA VAL A 117 9.42 -4.94 5.67
C VAL A 117 8.20 -4.03 5.85
N ARG A 118 7.24 -4.10 4.93
CA ARG A 118 5.93 -3.46 5.12
C ARG A 118 4.98 -4.50 5.70
N ILE A 119 4.33 -4.14 6.81
CA ILE A 119 3.45 -5.05 7.56
C ILE A 119 2.02 -4.49 7.53
N PRO A 120 1.16 -5.03 6.66
CA PRO A 120 -0.26 -4.70 6.61
C PRO A 120 -1.00 -5.13 7.87
N ILE A 121 -1.81 -4.21 8.46
CA ILE A 121 -2.70 -4.51 9.59
C ILE A 121 -4.02 -3.76 9.44
N GLY A 122 -5.14 -4.40 9.80
CA GLY A 122 -6.44 -3.77 9.75
C GLY A 122 -6.77 -3.00 11.05
N TYR A 123 -7.57 -1.93 10.93
CA TYR A 123 -8.05 -1.16 12.08
C TYR A 123 -8.70 -2.03 13.16
N TRP A 124 -9.37 -3.10 12.75
CA TRP A 124 -10.06 -4.02 13.67
C TRP A 124 -9.14 -4.74 14.62
N SER A 125 -7.90 -4.97 14.25
CA SER A 125 -6.87 -5.55 15.13
C SER A 125 -6.33 -4.54 16.14
N VAL A 126 -6.36 -3.24 15.80
CA VAL A 126 -5.77 -2.14 16.58
C VAL A 126 -6.81 -1.49 17.49
N SER A 127 -7.95 -1.11 16.93
CA SER A 127 -9.05 -0.38 17.60
C SER A 127 -10.40 -0.92 17.10
N PRO A 128 -10.80 -2.12 17.56
CA PRO A 128 -12.02 -2.79 17.09
C PRO A 128 -13.27 -1.97 17.37
N LEU A 129 -14.20 -1.98 16.41
CA LEU A 129 -15.46 -1.27 16.54
C LEU A 129 -16.57 -2.17 17.08
N PRO A 130 -17.50 -1.63 17.90
CA PRO A 130 -18.66 -2.38 18.35
C PRO A 130 -19.54 -2.86 17.19
N GLY A 131 -19.79 -4.15 17.13
CA GLY A 131 -20.64 -4.77 16.11
C GLY A 131 -19.89 -5.37 14.91
N ASP A 132 -18.60 -5.11 14.76
CA ASP A 132 -17.77 -5.78 13.77
C ASP A 132 -17.55 -7.25 14.14
N PRO A 133 -17.56 -8.17 13.16
CA PRO A 133 -17.40 -9.61 13.43
C PRO A 133 -15.95 -10.03 13.65
N TYR A 134 -14.97 -9.17 13.33
CA TYR A 134 -13.55 -9.50 13.39
C TYR A 134 -13.10 -10.03 14.75
N VAL A 135 -12.23 -11.02 14.74
CA VAL A 135 -11.59 -11.53 15.94
C VAL A 135 -10.30 -10.79 16.25
N GLN A 136 -9.87 -10.84 17.50
CA GLN A 136 -8.72 -10.11 18.00
C GLN A 136 -7.52 -11.04 18.21
N GLY A 137 -6.30 -10.50 18.15
CA GLY A 137 -5.04 -11.21 18.41
C GLY A 137 -3.90 -10.84 17.50
N ALA A 138 -4.16 -10.42 16.26
CA ALA A 138 -3.11 -10.05 15.30
C ALA A 138 -2.17 -8.95 15.80
N TYR A 139 -2.68 -8.00 16.59
CA TYR A 139 -1.90 -6.87 17.10
C TYR A 139 -0.76 -7.28 18.06
N GLU A 140 -0.94 -8.40 18.78
CA GLU A 140 0.13 -8.96 19.63
C GLU A 140 1.25 -9.52 18.77
N TYR A 141 0.94 -10.21 17.68
CA TYR A 141 1.92 -10.72 16.73
C TYR A 141 2.66 -9.60 15.97
N LEU A 142 2.05 -8.42 15.77
CA LEU A 142 2.76 -7.26 15.25
C LEU A 142 3.91 -6.87 16.19
N GLY A 143 3.69 -6.85 17.51
CA GLY A 143 4.75 -6.59 18.48
C GLY A 143 5.89 -7.60 18.42
N GLU A 144 5.58 -8.89 18.20
CA GLU A 144 6.62 -9.93 18.01
C GLU A 144 7.38 -9.72 16.69
N ALA A 145 6.68 -9.41 15.60
CA ALA A 145 7.28 -9.11 14.30
C ALA A 145 8.29 -7.96 14.37
N LEU A 146 7.97 -6.89 15.10
CA LEU A 146 8.88 -5.77 15.31
C LEU A 146 10.17 -6.18 16.03
N ASN A 147 10.09 -7.09 17.02
CA ASN A 147 11.25 -7.64 17.70
C ASN A 147 12.09 -8.53 16.76
N TRP A 148 11.45 -9.35 15.91
CA TRP A 148 12.16 -10.15 14.90
C TRP A 148 12.86 -9.26 13.87
N ALA A 149 12.20 -8.19 13.41
CA ALA A 149 12.80 -7.20 12.52
C ALA A 149 14.05 -6.55 13.15
N GLN A 150 13.94 -6.08 14.39
CA GLN A 150 15.05 -5.49 15.13
C GLN A 150 16.23 -6.47 15.27
N SER A 151 15.95 -7.72 15.61
CA SER A 151 16.97 -8.77 15.80
C SER A 151 17.72 -9.08 14.51
N ASN A 152 17.08 -8.83 13.35
CA ASN A 152 17.65 -9.07 12.02
C ASN A 152 18.08 -7.78 11.30
N ASN A 153 18.12 -6.63 11.98
CA ASN A 153 18.47 -5.31 11.41
C ASN A 153 17.58 -4.91 10.22
N LEU A 154 16.30 -5.29 10.23
CA LEU A 154 15.31 -4.86 9.27
C LEU A 154 14.53 -3.67 9.83
N MET A 155 14.19 -2.71 8.96
CA MET A 155 13.28 -1.63 9.27
C MET A 155 11.86 -2.02 8.87
N VAL A 156 10.88 -1.43 9.55
CA VAL A 156 9.47 -1.74 9.33
C VAL A 156 8.69 -0.47 9.00
N MET A 157 7.82 -0.58 8.00
CA MET A 157 6.65 0.27 7.79
C MET A 157 5.42 -0.47 8.33
N ILE A 158 4.75 0.11 9.32
CA ILE A 158 3.44 -0.37 9.74
C ILE A 158 2.40 0.29 8.83
N ASP A 159 1.64 -0.52 8.12
CA ASP A 159 0.66 -0.05 7.17
C ASP A 159 -0.76 -0.30 7.68
N LEU A 160 -1.54 0.77 7.85
CA LEU A 160 -2.97 0.63 8.12
C LEU A 160 -3.70 0.21 6.83
N HIS A 161 -3.71 -1.09 6.57
CA HIS A 161 -4.16 -1.68 5.31
C HIS A 161 -5.68 -1.67 5.13
N GLY A 162 -6.44 -1.70 6.21
CA GLY A 162 -7.89 -1.62 6.19
C GLY A 162 -8.42 -0.60 7.19
N ALA A 163 -9.27 0.32 6.72
CA ALA A 163 -9.89 1.38 7.52
C ALA A 163 -11.39 1.11 7.76
N PRO A 164 -11.99 1.68 8.82
CA PRO A 164 -13.42 1.58 9.08
C PRO A 164 -14.27 1.99 7.88
N GLY A 165 -15.18 1.14 7.44
CA GLY A 165 -16.04 1.39 6.29
C GLY A 165 -15.42 1.03 4.94
N SER A 166 -14.19 0.51 4.91
CA SER A 166 -13.43 0.21 3.69
C SER A 166 -13.11 1.45 2.84
N GLN A 167 -11.84 1.72 2.63
CA GLN A 167 -11.34 2.88 1.87
C GLN A 167 -11.32 2.65 0.35
N ASN A 168 -11.46 1.40 -0.10
CA ASN A 168 -11.40 1.05 -1.53
C ASN A 168 -12.45 0.02 -1.98
N GLY A 169 -13.16 -0.61 -1.05
CA GLY A 169 -14.15 -1.64 -1.38
C GLY A 169 -13.56 -2.99 -1.82
N PHE A 170 -12.23 -3.16 -1.74
CA PHE A 170 -11.54 -4.41 -2.08
C PHE A 170 -11.50 -5.35 -0.86
N ASP A 171 -11.25 -6.63 -1.12
CA ASP A 171 -11.09 -7.63 -0.06
C ASP A 171 -9.86 -7.37 0.81
N ASN A 172 -8.80 -6.78 0.25
CA ASN A 172 -7.59 -6.38 0.98
C ASN A 172 -7.83 -5.30 2.05
N SER A 173 -8.93 -4.53 1.99
CA SER A 173 -9.33 -3.63 3.09
C SER A 173 -10.01 -4.37 4.25
N GLY A 174 -10.08 -5.70 4.20
CA GLY A 174 -10.76 -6.57 5.16
C GLY A 174 -12.25 -6.78 4.87
N ARG A 175 -12.86 -5.93 4.03
CA ARG A 175 -14.28 -6.02 3.67
C ARG A 175 -14.53 -5.57 2.24
N ARG A 176 -14.85 -6.51 1.36
CA ARG A 176 -15.26 -6.23 -0.03
C ARG A 176 -16.68 -5.69 -0.10
N GLY A 177 -16.88 -4.57 -0.76
CA GLY A 177 -18.22 -4.00 -0.93
C GLY A 177 -18.22 -2.48 -1.09
N PRO A 178 -19.18 -1.78 -0.45
CA PRO A 178 -19.24 -0.32 -0.50
C PRO A 178 -18.00 0.35 0.09
N ILE A 179 -17.66 1.52 -0.45
CA ILE A 179 -16.64 2.42 0.09
C ILE A 179 -17.34 3.40 1.03
N ASP A 180 -17.33 3.08 2.33
CA ASP A 180 -17.99 3.88 3.36
C ASP A 180 -16.97 4.59 4.30
N TRP A 181 -15.67 4.56 3.96
CA TRP A 181 -14.60 5.10 4.81
C TRP A 181 -14.77 6.59 5.15
N THR A 182 -15.36 7.39 4.26
CA THR A 182 -15.58 8.82 4.52
C THR A 182 -16.97 9.13 5.09
N GLN A 183 -17.73 8.09 5.52
CA GLN A 183 -19.08 8.26 6.03
C GLN A 183 -19.12 8.29 7.58
N GLY A 184 -19.96 9.17 8.13
CA GLY A 184 -20.16 9.24 9.57
C GLY A 184 -18.91 9.66 10.34
N ASN A 185 -18.42 8.79 11.22
CA ASN A 185 -17.23 9.04 12.06
C ASN A 185 -16.03 8.13 11.72
N THR A 186 -16.03 7.48 10.58
CA THR A 186 -15.01 6.50 10.17
C THR A 186 -13.61 7.11 10.07
N ILE A 187 -13.49 8.36 9.59
CA ILE A 187 -12.21 9.10 9.57
C ILE A 187 -11.66 9.26 11.00
N ALA A 188 -12.48 9.69 11.95
CA ALA A 188 -12.04 9.85 13.34
C ALA A 188 -11.65 8.50 13.98
N GLN A 189 -12.34 7.42 13.61
CA GLN A 189 -11.99 6.06 14.03
C GLN A 189 -10.67 5.58 13.41
N THR A 190 -10.37 5.97 12.16
CA THR A 190 -9.09 5.71 11.50
C THR A 190 -7.95 6.41 12.25
N HIS A 191 -8.11 7.70 12.57
CA HIS A 191 -7.15 8.43 13.42
C HIS A 191 -6.97 7.79 14.80
N THR A 192 -8.03 7.24 15.40
CA THR A 192 -7.92 6.51 16.67
C THR A 192 -7.01 5.29 16.55
N ALA A 193 -7.12 4.53 15.46
CA ALA A 193 -6.24 3.39 15.21
C ALA A 193 -4.78 3.85 14.95
N LEU A 194 -4.58 4.87 14.13
CA LEU A 194 -3.25 5.43 13.85
C LEU A 194 -2.57 5.96 15.12
N ASN A 195 -3.30 6.70 15.94
CA ASN A 195 -2.78 7.22 17.20
C ASN A 195 -2.38 6.09 18.15
N LYS A 196 -3.13 4.99 18.20
CA LYS A 196 -2.76 3.82 18.99
C LYS A 196 -1.49 3.15 18.45
N ILE A 197 -1.36 2.97 17.13
CA ILE A 197 -0.13 2.43 16.51
C ILE A 197 1.07 3.33 16.85
N ARG A 198 0.92 4.66 16.74
CA ARG A 198 1.95 5.63 17.12
C ARG A 198 2.36 5.47 18.57
N ASP A 199 1.39 5.49 19.49
CA ASP A 199 1.64 5.49 20.93
C ASP A 199 2.31 4.19 21.39
N ASP A 200 1.93 3.05 20.79
CA ASP A 200 2.47 1.75 21.14
C ASP A 200 3.83 1.45 20.47
N TYR A 201 4.00 1.85 19.20
CA TYR A 201 5.10 1.32 18.38
C TYR A 201 5.99 2.35 17.69
N ALA A 202 5.61 3.64 17.59
CA ALA A 202 6.47 4.60 16.90
C ALA A 202 7.84 4.77 17.56
N SER A 203 7.98 4.50 18.87
CA SER A 203 9.27 4.52 19.57
C SER A 203 10.10 3.25 19.38
N HIS A 204 9.54 2.17 18.83
CA HIS A 204 10.25 0.91 18.63
C HIS A 204 11.42 1.09 17.64
N PRO A 205 12.65 0.57 17.93
CA PRO A 205 13.84 0.82 17.09
C PRO A 205 13.68 0.38 15.62
N ALA A 206 12.93 -0.68 15.35
CA ALA A 206 12.71 -1.17 14.00
C ALA A 206 11.65 -0.37 13.20
N VAL A 207 10.77 0.40 13.85
CA VAL A 207 9.71 1.13 13.14
C VAL A 207 10.27 2.40 12.53
N ALA A 208 10.44 2.40 11.23
CA ALA A 208 10.97 3.51 10.45
C ALA A 208 9.88 4.36 9.78
N ALA A 209 8.71 3.77 9.51
CA ALA A 209 7.59 4.44 8.85
C ALA A 209 6.23 3.93 9.38
N ILE A 210 5.23 4.80 9.31
CA ILE A 210 3.82 4.44 9.51
C ILE A 210 3.05 4.98 8.30
N GLU A 211 2.29 4.10 7.66
CA GLU A 211 1.42 4.45 6.55
C GLU A 211 0.00 4.73 7.05
N LEU A 212 -0.51 5.89 6.66
CA LEU A 212 -1.78 6.45 7.16
C LEU A 212 -2.99 5.60 6.75
N VAL A 213 -3.03 5.16 5.50
CA VAL A 213 -4.01 4.21 4.98
C VAL A 213 -3.57 3.69 3.62
N ASN A 214 -3.68 2.37 3.43
CA ASN A 214 -3.44 1.70 2.17
C ASN A 214 -4.52 2.01 1.13
N GLU A 215 -4.12 2.37 -0.09
CA GLU A 215 -4.97 2.41 -1.29
C GLU A 215 -6.36 3.04 -1.12
N PRO A 216 -6.54 4.25 -0.62
CA PRO A 216 -7.84 4.91 -0.73
C PRO A 216 -8.16 5.11 -2.23
N LEU A 217 -9.35 4.70 -2.66
CA LEU A 217 -9.72 4.71 -4.07
C LEU A 217 -10.14 6.13 -4.51
N GLY A 218 -9.15 6.95 -4.85
CA GLY A 218 -9.33 8.37 -5.21
C GLY A 218 -10.41 8.63 -6.24
N PRO A 219 -10.52 7.85 -7.34
CA PRO A 219 -11.60 8.03 -8.31
C PRO A 219 -13.02 7.96 -7.74
N ASP A 220 -13.23 7.28 -6.61
CA ASP A 220 -14.54 7.09 -5.96
C ASP A 220 -14.68 7.89 -4.65
N LEU A 221 -13.63 8.63 -4.25
CA LEU A 221 -13.59 9.41 -3.02
C LEU A 221 -13.54 10.92 -3.29
N ASP A 222 -13.99 11.72 -2.33
CA ASP A 222 -13.73 13.15 -2.32
C ASP A 222 -12.27 13.42 -1.95
N MET A 223 -11.46 13.80 -2.91
CA MET A 223 -10.01 14.00 -2.73
C MET A 223 -9.67 15.15 -1.78
N ASP A 224 -10.54 16.12 -1.56
CA ASP A 224 -10.32 17.15 -0.54
C ASP A 224 -10.43 16.52 0.86
N THR A 225 -11.35 15.59 1.07
CA THR A 225 -11.45 14.80 2.30
C THR A 225 -10.21 13.90 2.50
N VAL A 226 -9.73 13.24 1.44
CA VAL A 226 -8.52 12.41 1.51
C VAL A 226 -7.29 13.25 1.87
N ARG A 227 -7.11 14.40 1.22
CA ARG A 227 -6.01 15.33 1.52
C ARG A 227 -6.07 15.87 2.94
N GLN A 228 -7.27 16.18 3.44
CA GLN A 228 -7.46 16.64 4.82
C GLN A 228 -7.11 15.51 5.81
N PHE A 229 -7.56 14.28 5.57
CA PHE A 229 -7.19 13.12 6.37
C PHE A 229 -5.67 12.92 6.45
N TYR A 230 -4.97 13.03 5.32
CA TYR A 230 -3.50 12.93 5.30
C TYR A 230 -2.82 14.08 6.06
N MET A 231 -3.37 15.30 5.97
CA MET A 231 -2.84 16.45 6.71
C MET A 231 -3.01 16.26 8.22
N ASP A 232 -4.19 15.81 8.65
CA ASP A 232 -4.49 15.56 10.07
C ASP A 232 -3.66 14.36 10.58
N GLY A 233 -3.50 13.30 9.79
CA GLY A 233 -2.66 12.15 10.11
C GLY A 233 -1.18 12.50 10.20
N TRP A 234 -0.68 13.40 9.33
CA TRP A 234 0.66 13.97 9.49
C TRP A 234 0.79 14.72 10.81
N GLY A 235 -0.17 15.56 11.16
CA GLY A 235 -0.18 16.28 12.42
C GLY A 235 -0.22 15.38 13.65
N ASP A 236 -0.91 14.23 13.56
CA ASP A 236 -0.95 13.23 14.63
C ASP A 236 0.43 12.57 14.85
N LEU A 237 1.25 12.43 13.80
CA LEU A 237 2.48 11.65 13.82
C LEU A 237 3.78 12.51 13.74
N GLU A 238 3.71 13.81 13.52
CA GLU A 238 4.88 14.65 13.19
C GLU A 238 6.01 14.63 14.25
N ASP A 239 5.68 14.38 15.52
CA ASP A 239 6.64 14.32 16.62
C ASP A 239 7.13 12.87 16.92
N SER A 240 6.77 11.86 16.10
CA SER A 240 7.00 10.46 16.42
C SER A 240 8.32 9.86 15.88
N HIS A 241 9.13 10.66 15.17
CA HIS A 241 10.44 10.25 14.60
C HIS A 241 10.38 9.06 13.63
N VAL A 242 9.26 8.89 12.93
CA VAL A 242 9.08 7.95 11.81
C VAL A 242 8.77 8.72 10.54
N ALA A 243 9.01 8.11 9.37
CA ALA A 243 8.45 8.64 8.14
C ALA A 243 6.94 8.45 8.15
N ILE A 244 6.22 9.51 7.79
CA ILE A 244 4.77 9.50 7.70
C ILE A 244 4.43 9.24 6.24
N THR A 245 3.86 8.07 5.97
CA THR A 245 3.63 7.61 4.60
C THR A 245 2.17 7.79 4.23
N PHE A 246 1.92 8.29 3.04
CA PHE A 246 0.59 8.35 2.45
C PHE A 246 0.61 7.70 1.07
N HIS A 247 -0.44 6.99 0.71
CA HIS A 247 -0.62 6.41 -0.61
C HIS A 247 -1.09 7.46 -1.62
N ASP A 248 -0.66 7.39 -2.88
CA ASP A 248 -0.99 8.35 -3.94
C ASP A 248 -2.48 8.36 -4.35
N ALA A 249 -3.30 7.50 -3.73
CA ALA A 249 -4.74 7.35 -3.98
C ALA A 249 -5.09 7.09 -5.46
N PHE A 250 -4.18 6.49 -6.21
CA PHE A 250 -4.29 6.25 -7.66
C PHE A 250 -4.44 7.52 -8.51
N GLU A 251 -4.13 8.70 -7.96
CA GLU A 251 -4.10 9.97 -8.68
C GLU A 251 -2.81 10.14 -9.51
N GLY A 252 -1.83 9.24 -9.27
CA GLY A 252 -0.50 9.25 -9.88
C GLY A 252 0.49 10.12 -9.12
N VAL A 253 1.72 9.63 -9.08
CA VAL A 253 2.83 10.13 -8.26
C VAL A 253 3.00 11.65 -8.29
N ASN A 254 3.03 12.26 -9.49
CA ASN A 254 3.32 13.68 -9.62
C ASN A 254 2.12 14.61 -9.29
N SER A 255 0.93 14.06 -9.07
CA SER A 255 -0.27 14.81 -8.65
C SER A 255 -0.13 15.39 -7.24
N TRP A 256 0.81 14.87 -6.46
CA TRP A 256 1.07 15.27 -5.09
C TRP A 256 2.25 16.23 -4.91
N ASN A 257 2.94 16.63 -5.98
CA ASN A 257 4.15 17.45 -5.88
C ASN A 257 3.95 18.76 -5.11
N ASP A 258 2.83 19.46 -5.32
CA ASP A 258 2.55 20.74 -4.64
C ASP A 258 1.89 20.57 -3.27
N TRP A 259 1.47 19.35 -2.91
CA TRP A 259 0.83 19.06 -1.63
C TRP A 259 1.86 18.73 -0.54
N GLY A 260 1.55 19.08 0.71
CA GLY A 260 2.40 18.76 1.86
C GLY A 260 3.71 19.55 1.92
N SER A 261 3.81 20.67 1.20
CA SER A 261 5.00 21.54 1.24
C SER A 261 5.28 22.04 2.64
N GLY A 262 6.47 21.73 3.17
CA GLY A 262 6.88 22.06 4.53
C GLY A 262 6.55 21.01 5.59
N MET A 263 5.83 19.95 5.25
CA MET A 263 5.64 18.78 6.09
C MET A 263 6.93 17.95 6.13
N TRP A 264 7.49 17.82 7.31
CA TRP A 264 8.72 17.05 7.46
C TRP A 264 8.42 15.55 7.56
N ALA A 265 9.40 14.73 7.15
CA ALA A 265 9.33 13.26 7.16
C ALA A 265 8.15 12.66 6.35
N LEU A 266 7.60 13.42 5.40
CA LEU A 266 6.54 12.94 4.53
C LEU A 266 7.11 12.06 3.41
N MET A 267 6.55 10.87 3.26
CA MET A 267 6.87 9.91 2.20
C MET A 267 5.61 9.59 1.41
N GLU A 268 5.73 9.50 0.10
CA GLU A 268 4.67 9.07 -0.80
C GLU A 268 4.86 7.60 -1.14
N ASP A 269 3.82 6.80 -0.93
CA ASP A 269 3.72 5.44 -1.42
C ASP A 269 2.91 5.41 -2.72
N THR A 270 3.38 4.62 -3.68
CA THR A 270 2.69 4.37 -4.94
C THR A 270 2.78 2.88 -5.29
N HIS A 271 1.71 2.34 -5.85
CA HIS A 271 1.66 0.93 -6.23
C HIS A 271 1.76 0.79 -7.75
N HIS A 272 2.65 -0.08 -8.22
CA HIS A 272 2.88 -0.28 -9.65
C HIS A 272 2.53 -1.71 -10.07
N TYR A 273 1.36 -1.84 -10.69
CA TYR A 273 0.88 -3.11 -11.24
C TYR A 273 0.48 -2.94 -12.72
N GLU A 274 0.93 -3.85 -13.57
CA GLU A 274 0.63 -3.88 -15.00
C GLU A 274 -0.25 -5.08 -15.36
N VAL A 275 -1.22 -5.42 -14.49
CA VAL A 275 -2.05 -6.63 -14.62
C VAL A 275 -3.56 -6.38 -14.40
N PHE A 276 -3.97 -5.19 -13.98
CA PHE A 276 -5.37 -4.95 -13.61
C PHE A 276 -6.21 -4.24 -14.67
N ASP A 277 -5.64 -4.02 -15.86
CA ASP A 277 -6.36 -3.46 -16.99
C ASP A 277 -6.04 -4.21 -18.30
N SER A 278 -6.98 -4.16 -19.27
CA SER A 278 -6.84 -4.89 -20.52
C SER A 278 -5.71 -4.37 -21.43
N GLY A 279 -5.29 -3.14 -21.27
CA GLY A 279 -4.18 -2.56 -22.04
C GLY A 279 -2.86 -3.17 -21.57
N SER A 280 -2.61 -3.15 -20.27
CA SER A 280 -1.43 -3.75 -19.64
C SER A 280 -1.33 -5.25 -19.94
N LEU A 281 -2.43 -5.99 -19.84
CA LEU A 281 -2.46 -7.43 -20.11
C LEU A 281 -2.14 -7.83 -21.57
N GLN A 282 -2.18 -6.89 -22.50
CA GLN A 282 -1.84 -7.11 -23.92
C GLN A 282 -0.42 -6.68 -24.28
N MET A 283 0.32 -6.08 -23.35
CA MET A 283 1.68 -5.62 -23.58
C MET A 283 2.64 -6.78 -23.82
N SER A 284 3.63 -6.56 -24.68
CA SER A 284 4.81 -7.40 -24.78
C SER A 284 5.74 -7.17 -23.58
N LEU A 285 6.67 -8.10 -23.32
CA LEU A 285 7.69 -7.92 -22.27
C LEU A 285 8.45 -6.59 -22.40
N SER A 286 8.78 -6.18 -23.63
CA SER A 286 9.49 -4.91 -23.85
C SER A 286 8.65 -3.68 -23.50
N GLU A 287 7.34 -3.75 -23.69
CA GLU A 287 6.41 -2.68 -23.31
C GLU A 287 6.26 -2.62 -21.79
N HIS A 288 6.09 -3.76 -21.10
CA HIS A 288 6.12 -3.85 -19.64
C HIS A 288 7.39 -3.22 -19.06
N ILE A 289 8.56 -3.62 -19.56
CA ILE A 289 9.85 -3.05 -19.11
C ILE A 289 9.90 -1.54 -19.35
N SER A 290 9.48 -1.06 -20.53
CA SER A 290 9.48 0.36 -20.86
C SER A 290 8.55 1.17 -19.96
N THR A 291 7.37 0.62 -19.65
CA THR A 291 6.40 1.22 -18.74
C THR A 291 6.96 1.32 -17.32
N ALA A 292 7.52 0.24 -16.77
CA ALA A 292 8.16 0.25 -15.47
C ALA A 292 9.32 1.24 -15.36
N CYS A 293 10.19 1.32 -16.39
CA CYS A 293 11.30 2.26 -16.41
C CYS A 293 10.81 3.72 -16.48
N SER A 294 9.76 3.98 -17.25
CA SER A 294 9.15 5.31 -17.34
C SER A 294 8.46 5.70 -16.02
N PHE A 295 7.84 4.74 -15.34
CA PHE A 295 7.23 4.94 -14.03
C PHE A 295 8.29 5.30 -12.97
N GLY A 296 9.40 4.55 -12.90
CA GLY A 296 10.51 4.87 -12.00
C GLY A 296 11.10 6.26 -12.26
N ALA A 297 11.26 6.65 -13.52
CA ALA A 297 11.68 8.01 -13.89
C ALA A 297 10.67 9.08 -13.39
N SER A 298 9.38 8.79 -13.43
CA SER A 298 8.34 9.66 -12.86
C SER A 298 8.47 9.76 -11.33
N MET A 299 8.66 8.64 -10.64
CA MET A 299 8.91 8.62 -9.18
C MET A 299 10.12 9.46 -8.80
N ALA A 300 11.20 9.39 -9.57
CA ALA A 300 12.45 10.13 -9.32
C ALA A 300 12.29 11.66 -9.48
N THR A 301 11.27 12.13 -10.18
CA THR A 301 10.96 13.56 -10.31
C THR A 301 10.08 14.12 -9.21
N ASN A 302 9.54 13.28 -8.35
CA ASN A 302 8.72 13.71 -7.22
C ASN A 302 9.56 14.48 -6.19
N ASN A 303 8.97 15.48 -5.56
CA ASN A 303 9.65 16.31 -4.55
C ASN A 303 9.64 15.71 -3.14
N LYS A 304 9.09 14.51 -2.97
CA LYS A 304 9.06 13.74 -1.72
C LYS A 304 9.90 12.47 -1.87
N TRP A 305 10.20 11.83 -0.75
CA TRP A 305 10.63 10.43 -0.81
C TRP A 305 9.48 9.60 -1.34
N THR A 306 9.69 8.95 -2.47
CA THR A 306 8.66 8.14 -3.12
C THR A 306 9.12 6.71 -3.19
N VAL A 307 8.33 5.79 -2.65
CA VAL A 307 8.58 4.35 -2.67
C VAL A 307 7.52 3.66 -3.53
N ALA A 308 7.93 2.65 -4.31
CA ALA A 308 6.99 1.68 -4.86
C ALA A 308 6.68 0.66 -3.77
N GLY A 309 5.64 0.93 -2.95
CA GLY A 309 5.29 0.12 -1.79
C GLY A 309 4.64 -1.21 -2.13
N GLU A 310 4.12 -1.33 -3.36
CA GLU A 310 3.67 -2.61 -3.89
C GLU A 310 3.97 -2.71 -5.39
N TRP A 311 4.49 -3.87 -5.79
CA TRP A 311 4.74 -4.26 -7.18
C TRP A 311 5.02 -5.76 -7.27
N THR A 312 5.03 -6.33 -8.49
CA THR A 312 5.12 -7.78 -8.70
C THR A 312 5.93 -8.14 -9.95
N GLY A 313 6.31 -9.41 -10.07
CA GLY A 313 6.83 -9.99 -11.31
C GLY A 313 5.76 -10.46 -12.30
N ALA A 314 4.48 -10.40 -11.92
CA ALA A 314 3.38 -10.88 -12.76
C ALA A 314 3.09 -9.92 -13.93
N MET A 315 2.75 -10.52 -15.08
CA MET A 315 2.28 -9.84 -16.29
C MET A 315 0.88 -10.30 -16.70
N THR A 316 0.22 -11.10 -15.85
CA THR A 316 -1.18 -11.52 -16.01
C THR A 316 -1.90 -11.53 -14.67
N ASP A 317 -3.21 -11.38 -14.70
CA ASP A 317 -4.07 -11.49 -13.51
C ASP A 317 -4.63 -12.89 -13.29
N CYS A 318 -3.91 -13.90 -13.78
CA CYS A 318 -4.36 -15.31 -13.77
C CYS A 318 -4.36 -15.98 -12.39
N ALA A 319 -3.60 -15.46 -11.39
CA ALA A 319 -3.54 -16.09 -10.08
C ALA A 319 -4.94 -16.25 -9.48
N GLN A 320 -5.20 -17.43 -8.89
CA GLN A 320 -6.51 -17.76 -8.33
C GLN A 320 -7.00 -16.69 -7.37
N TRP A 321 -8.18 -16.14 -7.67
CA TRP A 321 -8.85 -15.14 -6.84
C TRP A 321 -8.11 -13.79 -6.68
N LEU A 322 -7.11 -13.52 -7.50
CA LEU A 322 -6.39 -12.25 -7.47
C LEU A 322 -7.32 -11.02 -7.59
N ASN A 323 -8.35 -11.13 -8.43
CA ASN A 323 -9.37 -10.07 -8.57
C ASN A 323 -10.51 -10.20 -7.55
N GLY A 324 -10.34 -11.04 -6.53
CA GLY A 324 -11.35 -11.38 -5.54
C GLY A 324 -11.97 -12.77 -5.77
N ARG A 325 -12.33 -13.43 -4.68
CA ARG A 325 -12.91 -14.78 -4.74
C ARG A 325 -14.20 -14.78 -5.57
N GLY A 326 -14.22 -15.60 -6.63
CA GLY A 326 -15.37 -15.77 -7.53
C GLY A 326 -15.49 -14.73 -8.64
N VAL A 327 -14.49 -13.87 -8.85
CA VAL A 327 -14.52 -12.81 -9.87
C VAL A 327 -13.99 -13.24 -11.22
N GLY A 328 -12.98 -14.11 -11.26
CA GLY A 328 -12.30 -14.54 -12.50
C GLY A 328 -11.12 -13.64 -12.88
N ALA A 329 -10.49 -13.94 -14.03
CA ALA A 329 -9.35 -13.21 -14.55
C ALA A 329 -9.71 -12.45 -15.83
N ARG A 330 -9.15 -11.25 -16.00
CA ARG A 330 -9.30 -10.46 -17.24
C ARG A 330 -8.58 -11.12 -18.40
N TYR A 331 -7.42 -11.71 -18.12
CA TYR A 331 -6.57 -12.30 -19.14
C TYR A 331 -7.23 -13.45 -19.90
N ASP A 332 -7.98 -14.32 -19.24
CA ASP A 332 -8.68 -15.43 -19.87
C ASP A 332 -10.16 -15.15 -20.20
N GLY A 333 -10.61 -13.92 -19.98
CA GLY A 333 -11.97 -13.50 -20.29
C GLY A 333 -13.05 -13.99 -19.32
N THR A 334 -12.67 -14.50 -18.14
CA THR A 334 -13.61 -14.96 -17.11
C THR A 334 -13.97 -13.88 -16.07
N TYR A 335 -13.32 -12.72 -16.12
CA TYR A 335 -13.61 -11.61 -15.21
C TYR A 335 -15.06 -11.14 -15.37
N ASN A 336 -15.77 -11.11 -14.26
CA ASN A 336 -17.14 -10.60 -14.19
C ASN A 336 -17.42 -10.05 -12.78
N TYR A 337 -17.43 -8.72 -12.64
CA TYR A 337 -17.67 -8.05 -11.38
C TYR A 337 -18.29 -6.68 -11.58
N ASN A 338 -19.30 -6.32 -10.77
CA ASN A 338 -19.99 -5.02 -10.78
C ASN A 338 -20.50 -4.57 -12.17
N GLY A 339 -20.88 -5.51 -13.02
CA GLY A 339 -21.38 -5.22 -14.37
C GLY A 339 -20.28 -5.07 -15.42
N GLU A 340 -19.01 -5.16 -15.02
CA GLU A 340 -17.87 -5.23 -15.93
C GLU A 340 -17.55 -6.69 -16.28
N SER A 341 -17.13 -6.92 -17.52
CA SER A 341 -16.67 -8.21 -18.02
C SER A 341 -15.48 -8.03 -18.96
N SER A 342 -14.61 -9.01 -19.03
CA SER A 342 -13.45 -8.99 -19.93
C SER A 342 -13.65 -9.82 -21.18
N SER A 343 -12.81 -9.55 -22.19
CA SER A 343 -12.65 -10.39 -23.36
C SER A 343 -11.39 -11.24 -23.23
N TYR A 344 -11.39 -12.44 -23.84
CA TYR A 344 -10.25 -13.33 -23.85
C TYR A 344 -9.02 -12.69 -24.51
N ILE A 345 -7.88 -12.68 -23.81
CA ILE A 345 -6.57 -12.24 -24.29
C ILE A 345 -5.66 -13.48 -24.46
N GLY A 346 -5.57 -14.32 -23.45
CA GLY A 346 -4.74 -15.52 -23.43
C GLY A 346 -5.20 -16.56 -22.41
N SER A 347 -4.53 -17.72 -22.36
CA SER A 347 -4.87 -18.79 -21.43
C SER A 347 -4.22 -18.59 -20.06
N CYS A 348 -4.99 -18.80 -19.01
CA CYS A 348 -4.50 -18.93 -17.63
C CYS A 348 -4.07 -20.36 -17.27
N ASP A 349 -4.06 -21.30 -18.21
CA ASP A 349 -3.61 -22.67 -17.96
C ASP A 349 -2.17 -22.70 -17.44
N GLY A 350 -1.97 -23.35 -16.28
CA GLY A 350 -0.67 -23.39 -15.58
C GLY A 350 -0.27 -22.09 -14.86
N LYS A 351 -1.11 -21.04 -14.90
CA LYS A 351 -0.89 -19.75 -14.21
C LYS A 351 -1.90 -19.51 -13.07
N TYR A 352 -3.02 -20.22 -13.08
CA TYR A 352 -4.09 -20.10 -12.08
C TYR A 352 -3.61 -20.47 -10.67
N SER A 353 -2.89 -21.59 -10.56
CA SER A 353 -2.18 -21.99 -9.35
C SER A 353 -0.92 -22.76 -9.74
N GLY A 354 0.17 -22.58 -8.97
CA GLY A 354 1.40 -23.28 -9.31
C GLY A 354 2.56 -22.95 -8.36
N THR A 355 3.74 -23.33 -8.82
CA THR A 355 4.99 -23.05 -8.13
C THR A 355 5.99 -22.42 -9.10
N VAL A 356 6.98 -21.69 -8.59
CA VAL A 356 8.04 -21.11 -9.43
C VAL A 356 8.74 -22.17 -10.27
N ALA A 357 8.96 -23.37 -9.73
CA ALA A 357 9.56 -24.49 -10.47
C ALA A 357 8.65 -25.04 -11.59
N GLY A 358 7.34 -24.78 -11.53
CA GLY A 358 6.37 -25.18 -12.55
C GLY A 358 6.20 -24.17 -13.68
N LEU A 359 6.78 -22.97 -13.58
CA LEU A 359 6.75 -21.97 -14.64
C LEU A 359 7.45 -22.47 -15.90
N SER A 360 6.94 -22.09 -17.08
CA SER A 360 7.66 -22.33 -18.33
C SER A 360 8.99 -21.57 -18.36
N GLN A 361 9.95 -22.05 -19.16
CA GLN A 361 11.23 -21.35 -19.31
C GLN A 361 11.06 -19.93 -19.86
N ALA A 362 10.04 -19.71 -20.70
CA ALA A 362 9.71 -18.38 -21.21
C ALA A 362 9.19 -17.47 -20.11
N ASP A 363 8.23 -17.94 -19.30
CA ASP A 363 7.71 -17.17 -18.16
C ASP A 363 8.83 -16.87 -17.15
N HIS A 364 9.68 -17.86 -16.87
CA HIS A 364 10.83 -17.69 -15.97
C HIS A 364 11.75 -16.57 -16.45
N ASN A 365 12.10 -16.52 -17.72
CA ASN A 365 12.96 -15.50 -18.30
C ASN A 365 12.26 -14.13 -18.32
N ASN A 366 10.98 -14.09 -18.67
CA ASN A 366 10.21 -12.84 -18.75
C ASN A 366 10.06 -12.20 -17.37
N ILE A 367 9.62 -12.97 -16.37
CA ILE A 367 9.46 -12.50 -14.98
C ILE A 367 10.80 -12.00 -14.44
N LYS A 368 11.90 -12.74 -14.64
CA LYS A 368 13.24 -12.33 -14.24
C LYS A 368 13.62 -10.99 -14.86
N SER A 369 13.37 -10.78 -16.15
CA SER A 369 13.70 -9.54 -16.85
C SER A 369 12.86 -8.38 -16.34
N PHE A 370 11.56 -8.61 -16.10
CA PHE A 370 10.64 -7.60 -15.62
C PHE A 370 10.95 -7.19 -14.17
N ILE A 371 11.22 -8.15 -13.27
CA ILE A 371 11.67 -7.87 -11.90
C ILE A 371 12.94 -7.02 -11.91
N ASN A 372 13.91 -7.39 -12.76
CA ASN A 372 15.19 -6.69 -12.83
C ASN A 372 15.03 -5.23 -13.27
N ALA A 373 14.14 -4.96 -14.23
CA ALA A 373 13.84 -3.60 -14.70
C ALA A 373 13.14 -2.76 -13.61
N GLN A 374 12.12 -3.32 -12.97
CA GLN A 374 11.39 -2.63 -11.88
C GLN A 374 12.29 -2.28 -10.70
N MET A 375 13.11 -3.24 -10.24
CA MET A 375 14.06 -2.99 -9.13
C MET A 375 15.02 -1.85 -9.47
N GLN A 376 15.58 -1.80 -10.67
CA GLN A 376 16.45 -0.70 -11.10
C GLN A 376 15.67 0.63 -11.14
N ALA A 377 14.51 0.63 -11.78
CA ALA A 377 13.70 1.82 -11.98
C ALA A 377 13.27 2.49 -10.67
N PHE A 378 12.83 1.69 -9.70
CA PHE A 378 12.33 2.22 -8.44
C PHE A 378 13.47 2.67 -7.49
N GLU A 379 14.69 2.17 -7.69
CA GLU A 379 15.87 2.66 -6.96
C GLU A 379 16.33 4.05 -7.43
N ASP A 380 15.83 4.58 -8.55
CA ASP A 380 16.04 5.98 -8.91
C ASP A 380 15.31 6.93 -7.94
N ALA A 381 14.23 6.45 -7.28
CA ALA A 381 13.51 7.13 -6.18
C ALA A 381 13.95 6.59 -4.80
N ALA A 382 13.06 6.46 -3.83
CA ALA A 382 13.41 5.96 -2.49
C ALA A 382 13.60 4.44 -2.42
N GLY A 383 13.12 3.69 -3.41
CA GLY A 383 13.23 2.24 -3.47
C GLY A 383 11.91 1.53 -3.68
N TRP A 384 11.85 0.28 -3.24
CA TRP A 384 10.76 -0.63 -3.56
C TRP A 384 10.46 -1.61 -2.42
N ILE A 385 9.19 -2.10 -2.38
CA ILE A 385 8.70 -3.13 -1.47
C ILE A 385 7.83 -4.09 -2.29
N PHE A 386 8.30 -5.32 -2.51
CA PHE A 386 7.63 -6.30 -3.38
C PHE A 386 6.36 -6.87 -2.73
N TRP A 387 5.32 -7.09 -3.48
CA TRP A 387 4.10 -7.78 -3.04
C TRP A 387 4.04 -9.21 -3.58
N CYS A 388 4.24 -10.25 -2.74
CA CYS A 388 4.55 -10.23 -1.32
C CYS A 388 5.66 -11.25 -0.99
N TRP A 389 6.06 -11.37 0.27
CA TRP A 389 7.10 -12.30 0.69
C TRP A 389 6.80 -13.73 0.26
N LYS A 390 5.61 -14.23 0.63
CA LYS A 390 5.14 -15.57 0.23
C LYS A 390 3.63 -15.63 0.07
N ASN A 391 3.18 -16.59 -0.72
CA ASN A 391 1.80 -16.98 -0.93
C ASN A 391 1.72 -18.50 -1.15
N GLU A 392 0.52 -19.09 -1.21
CA GLU A 392 0.39 -20.53 -1.34
C GLU A 392 0.56 -21.02 -2.79
N ALA A 393 0.13 -20.24 -3.79
CA ALA A 393 -0.03 -20.79 -5.13
C ALA A 393 0.19 -19.83 -6.31
N ALA A 394 0.57 -18.59 -6.07
CA ALA A 394 0.77 -17.56 -7.10
C ALA A 394 2.28 -17.30 -7.31
N PRO A 395 2.97 -18.07 -8.18
CA PRO A 395 4.44 -18.08 -8.26
C PRO A 395 5.05 -16.72 -8.64
N GLU A 396 4.36 -15.92 -9.48
CA GLU A 396 4.84 -14.63 -9.98
C GLU A 396 4.85 -13.55 -8.88
N TRP A 397 4.15 -13.81 -7.76
CA TRP A 397 3.95 -12.93 -6.60
C TRP A 397 4.73 -13.41 -5.37
N HIS A 398 5.55 -14.46 -5.46
CA HIS A 398 6.19 -15.13 -4.33
C HIS A 398 7.68 -14.81 -4.26
N PHE A 399 8.04 -13.69 -3.59
CA PHE A 399 9.41 -13.16 -3.60
C PHE A 399 10.47 -14.17 -3.11
N GLN A 400 10.20 -14.89 -2.02
CA GLN A 400 11.10 -15.90 -1.46
C GLN A 400 11.45 -16.96 -2.50
N ASN A 401 10.45 -17.56 -3.16
CA ASN A 401 10.67 -18.60 -4.15
C ASN A 401 11.29 -18.07 -5.45
N LEU A 402 10.93 -16.86 -5.89
CA LEU A 402 11.55 -16.19 -7.03
C LEU A 402 13.05 -15.94 -6.77
N THR A 403 13.40 -15.54 -5.56
CA THR A 403 14.80 -15.34 -5.15
C THR A 403 15.55 -16.67 -5.11
N ALA A 404 14.98 -17.71 -4.50
CA ALA A 404 15.59 -19.05 -4.44
C ALA A 404 15.81 -19.67 -5.84
N ALA A 405 14.94 -19.32 -6.80
CA ALA A 405 15.07 -19.75 -8.20
C ALA A 405 16.05 -18.88 -9.03
N GLY A 406 16.71 -17.90 -8.44
CA GLY A 406 17.66 -17.00 -9.13
C GLY A 406 16.99 -16.04 -10.12
N MET A 407 15.72 -15.71 -9.91
CA MET A 407 14.97 -14.75 -10.71
C MET A 407 15.09 -13.31 -10.20
N VAL A 408 15.40 -13.14 -8.93
CA VAL A 408 15.71 -11.85 -8.32
C VAL A 408 17.24 -11.63 -8.34
N PRO A 409 17.75 -10.48 -8.84
CA PRO A 409 19.18 -10.21 -8.92
C PRO A 409 19.83 -10.23 -7.53
N GLN A 410 21.06 -10.76 -7.46
CA GLN A 410 21.87 -10.79 -6.24
C GLN A 410 23.28 -10.27 -6.53
N PRO A 411 23.80 -9.31 -5.73
CA PRO A 411 23.07 -8.57 -4.68
C PRO A 411 21.90 -7.77 -5.25
N LEU A 412 20.90 -7.45 -4.43
CA LEU A 412 19.69 -6.74 -4.87
C LEU A 412 20.00 -5.44 -5.63
N SER A 413 21.08 -4.75 -5.25
CA SER A 413 21.56 -3.52 -5.90
C SER A 413 22.19 -3.73 -7.30
N SER A 414 22.28 -4.97 -7.80
CA SER A 414 22.83 -5.26 -9.13
C SER A 414 21.79 -5.23 -10.26
N ALA A 415 20.56 -4.82 -9.96
CA ALA A 415 19.48 -4.67 -10.95
C ALA A 415 19.86 -3.70 -12.08
N ASN A 416 19.58 -4.06 -13.33
CA ASN A 416 20.05 -3.34 -14.52
C ASN A 416 19.17 -3.56 -15.77
N GLY A 417 17.85 -3.64 -15.60
CA GLY A 417 16.91 -3.99 -16.69
C GLY A 417 16.44 -2.81 -17.56
N CYS A 418 16.56 -1.56 -17.11
CA CYS A 418 16.20 -0.39 -17.89
C CYS A 418 17.35 -0.03 -18.86
N SER A 419 17.04 0.04 -20.15
CA SER A 419 18.01 0.57 -21.15
C SER A 419 18.26 2.05 -20.90
N SER A 420 19.51 2.44 -20.75
CA SER A 420 19.97 3.83 -20.70
C SER A 420 19.81 4.54 -22.04
#